data_43bb60041f2c7ffc8040ec9f07e5a8c7
#
_entry.id   43bb60041f2c7ffc8040ec9f07e5a8c7
#
_cell.length_a   1.000
_cell.length_b   1.000
_cell.length_c   1.000
_cell.angle_alpha   90.00
_cell.angle_beta   90.00
_cell.angle_gamma   90.00
#
_symmetry.space_group_name_H-M   'P 1'
#
loop_
_entity.id
_entity.type
_entity.pdbx_description
1 polymer ?
#
loop_
_entity_poly.entity_id
_entity_poly.type
_entity_poly.pdbx_seq_one_letter_code
_entity_poly.pdbx_strand_id
1 'polypeptide(L)'
;MNFEEKINELKIVLPDAKAPVGAYVATKIAGKMLFISGQISIDENGELIKGKIGKNLSTDDGYQAAKRCGLSIVSQVKNACGGDLSKIKSCVKLTGFVNSTDDFIEQPKVINGASDIVASIFGDAGMHTRAAVSTNSLPLGVSVEVDAIFELN
;
A
#
# COMPACT_ATOMS: atom_id res chain seq x y z
N MET A 1 21.24 -7.23 -5.06
CA MET A 1 20.91 -5.91 -4.47
C MET A 1 19.90 -6.14 -3.37
N ASN A 2 20.14 -5.58 -2.21
CA ASN A 2 19.17 -5.68 -1.12
C ASN A 2 18.05 -4.63 -1.29
N PHE A 3 16.96 -4.81 -0.57
CA PHE A 3 15.78 -3.95 -0.74
C PHE A 3 16.02 -2.52 -0.24
N GLU A 4 16.86 -2.33 0.79
CA GLU A 4 17.25 -1.00 1.27
C GLU A 4 18.08 -0.25 0.23
N GLU A 5 19.01 -0.94 -0.42
CA GLU A 5 19.80 -0.35 -1.52
C GLU A 5 18.88 0.09 -2.67
N LYS A 6 17.86 -0.74 -2.97
CA LYS A 6 16.88 -0.41 -4.01
C LYS A 6 16.05 0.81 -3.67
N ILE A 7 15.60 0.94 -2.42
CA ILE A 7 14.90 2.12 -1.92
C ILE A 7 15.77 3.37 -2.08
N ASN A 8 17.05 3.28 -1.72
CA ASN A 8 17.99 4.39 -1.84
C ASN A 8 18.27 4.75 -3.31
N GLU A 9 18.48 3.76 -4.17
CA GLU A 9 18.67 3.95 -5.62
C GLU A 9 17.50 4.68 -6.26
N LEU A 10 16.28 4.28 -5.89
CA LEU A 10 15.04 4.87 -6.38
C LEU A 10 14.72 6.22 -5.70
N LYS A 11 15.53 6.66 -4.75
CA LYS A 11 15.35 7.90 -3.97
C LYS A 11 13.97 7.94 -3.29
N ILE A 12 13.49 6.79 -2.84
CA ILE A 12 12.21 6.69 -2.15
C ILE A 12 12.37 7.15 -0.71
N VAL A 13 11.49 8.06 -0.30
CA VAL A 13 11.32 8.45 1.10
C VAL A 13 10.10 7.72 1.65
N LEU A 14 10.34 6.76 2.54
CA LEU A 14 9.25 6.04 3.18
C LEU A 14 8.56 6.93 4.22
N PRO A 15 7.22 6.94 4.28
CA PRO A 15 6.52 7.63 5.35
C PRO A 15 6.76 6.92 6.69
N ASP A 16 6.50 7.63 7.80
CA ASP A 16 6.53 7.01 9.13
C ASP A 16 5.46 5.92 9.23
N ALA A 17 5.81 4.79 9.84
CA ALA A 17 4.85 3.73 10.11
C ALA A 17 3.84 4.22 11.17
N LYS A 18 2.59 4.42 10.75
CA LYS A 18 1.53 4.93 11.61
C LYS A 18 0.98 3.84 12.52
N ALA A 19 0.72 4.19 13.78
CA ALA A 19 -0.05 3.35 14.69
C ALA A 19 -1.52 3.29 14.25
N PRO A 20 -2.21 2.16 14.43
CA PRO A 20 -3.63 2.06 14.08
C PRO A 20 -4.50 2.89 15.02
N VAL A 21 -5.61 3.40 14.47
CA VAL A 21 -6.65 4.07 15.25
C VAL A 21 -7.76 3.05 15.52
N GLY A 22 -7.72 2.42 16.69
CA GLY A 22 -8.71 1.42 17.07
C GLY A 22 -8.12 0.25 17.84
N ALA A 23 -8.95 -0.76 18.10
CA ALA A 23 -8.61 -1.96 18.88
C ALA A 23 -8.00 -3.05 17.99
N TYR A 24 -6.96 -2.71 17.22
CA TYR A 24 -6.25 -3.65 16.35
C TYR A 24 -4.78 -3.25 16.19
N VAL A 25 -3.99 -4.08 15.54
CA VAL A 25 -2.56 -3.85 15.30
C VAL A 25 -2.28 -3.53 13.84
N ALA A 26 -1.23 -2.77 13.58
CA ALA A 26 -0.83 -2.44 12.21
C ALA A 26 -0.32 -3.67 11.44
N THR A 27 0.36 -4.57 12.13
CA THR A 27 0.90 -5.79 11.54
C THR A 27 0.77 -6.97 12.49
N LYS A 28 0.66 -8.18 11.92
CA LYS A 28 0.60 -9.41 12.70
C LYS A 28 1.32 -10.53 11.96
N ILE A 29 2.16 -11.26 12.68
CA ILE A 29 2.85 -12.43 12.14
C ILE A 29 2.10 -13.68 12.58
N ALA A 30 1.80 -14.56 11.63
CA ALA A 30 1.22 -15.87 11.84
C ALA A 30 2.04 -16.88 11.02
N GLY A 31 2.82 -17.74 11.71
CA GLY A 31 3.80 -18.57 11.03
C GLY A 31 4.86 -17.72 10.34
N LYS A 32 5.01 -17.87 9.04
CA LYS A 32 5.88 -17.03 8.20
C LYS A 32 5.12 -15.92 7.48
N MET A 33 3.83 -15.76 7.72
CA MET A 33 3.01 -14.76 7.04
C MET A 33 2.92 -13.49 7.89
N LEU A 34 3.25 -12.37 7.27
CA LEU A 34 3.13 -11.04 7.84
C LEU A 34 1.92 -10.35 7.24
N PHE A 35 0.91 -10.11 8.06
CA PHE A 35 -0.32 -9.42 7.68
C PHE A 35 -0.18 -7.93 7.98
N ILE A 36 -0.51 -7.09 7.02
CA ILE A 36 -0.50 -5.64 7.16
C ILE A 36 -1.93 -5.13 7.04
N SER A 37 -2.38 -4.41 8.07
CA SER A 37 -3.69 -3.75 8.09
C SER A 37 -3.80 -2.72 6.97
N GLY A 38 -5.03 -2.39 6.59
CA GLY A 38 -5.30 -1.40 5.54
C GLY A 38 -4.59 -0.07 5.78
N GLN A 39 -3.87 0.39 4.77
CA GLN A 39 -3.16 1.67 4.77
C GLN A 39 -3.95 2.63 3.90
N ILE A 40 -4.39 3.73 4.49
CA ILE A 40 -5.15 4.77 3.81
C ILE A 40 -4.23 5.76 3.09
N SER A 41 -4.74 6.39 2.03
CA SER A 41 -3.94 7.32 1.24
C SER A 41 -3.60 8.60 2.01
N ILE A 42 -2.30 8.87 2.14
CA ILE A 42 -1.74 10.10 2.72
C ILE A 42 -0.70 10.67 1.75
N ASP A 43 -0.55 11.98 1.74
CA ASP A 43 0.47 12.64 0.94
C ASP A 43 1.84 12.70 1.65
N GLU A 44 2.81 13.40 1.04
CA GLU A 44 4.17 13.55 1.55
C GLU A 44 4.22 14.33 2.88
N ASN A 45 3.21 15.15 3.15
CA ASN A 45 3.08 15.93 4.38
C ASN A 45 2.33 15.18 5.49
N GLY A 46 1.87 13.95 5.23
CA GLY A 46 1.06 13.17 6.14
C GLY A 46 -0.41 13.55 6.14
N GLU A 47 -0.85 14.38 5.20
CA GLU A 47 -2.25 14.80 5.03
C GLU A 47 -3.03 13.74 4.28
N LEU A 48 -4.30 13.53 4.66
CA LEU A 48 -5.18 12.58 3.99
C LEU A 48 -5.45 13.00 2.54
N ILE A 49 -5.29 12.06 1.60
CA ILE A 49 -5.73 12.24 0.22
C ILE A 49 -7.20 11.80 0.15
N LYS A 50 -8.09 12.78 0.14
CA LYS A 50 -9.54 12.58 0.17
C LYS A 50 -10.15 12.81 -1.20
N GLY A 51 -11.27 12.18 -1.44
CA GLY A 51 -12.08 12.39 -2.63
C GLY A 51 -12.50 11.09 -3.28
N LYS A 52 -13.36 11.23 -4.27
CA LYS A 52 -13.98 10.11 -4.98
C LYS A 52 -13.45 10.08 -6.41
N ILE A 53 -12.83 8.95 -6.78
CA ILE A 53 -12.31 8.74 -8.13
C ILE A 53 -13.48 8.69 -9.13
N GLY A 54 -13.37 9.44 -10.20
CA GLY A 54 -14.42 9.59 -11.21
C GLY A 54 -15.37 10.76 -10.94
N LYS A 55 -15.27 11.41 -9.79
CA LYS A 55 -16.05 12.61 -9.45
C LYS A 55 -15.13 13.82 -9.34
N ASN A 56 -14.39 13.95 -8.26
CA ASN A 56 -13.48 15.07 -8.00
C ASN A 56 -12.00 14.70 -8.15
N LEU A 57 -11.69 13.43 -8.34
CA LEU A 57 -10.35 12.94 -8.59
C LEU A 57 -10.32 12.09 -9.87
N SER A 58 -9.21 12.17 -10.60
CA SER A 58 -8.98 11.39 -11.81
C SER A 58 -8.42 9.99 -11.48
N THR A 59 -8.37 9.13 -12.51
CA THR A 59 -7.67 7.84 -12.41
C THR A 59 -6.20 8.01 -12.04
N ASP A 60 -5.52 9.03 -12.58
CA ASP A 60 -4.12 9.34 -12.25
C ASP A 60 -3.96 9.81 -10.81
N ASP A 61 -4.89 10.62 -10.30
CA ASP A 61 -4.91 10.99 -8.88
C ASP A 61 -5.04 9.75 -8.00
N GLY A 62 -5.88 8.81 -8.40
CA GLY A 62 -6.05 7.53 -7.73
C GLY A 62 -4.77 6.69 -7.75
N TYR A 63 -4.08 6.63 -8.89
CA TYR A 63 -2.79 5.95 -9.02
C TYR A 63 -1.76 6.51 -8.02
N GLN A 64 -1.64 7.83 -7.92
CA GLN A 64 -0.72 8.47 -6.98
C GLN A 64 -1.12 8.19 -5.52
N ALA A 65 -2.41 8.21 -5.21
CA ALA A 65 -2.92 7.84 -3.88
C ALA A 65 -2.60 6.38 -3.54
N ALA A 66 -2.79 5.46 -4.48
CA ALA A 66 -2.45 4.05 -4.30
C ALA A 66 -0.94 3.84 -4.11
N LYS A 67 -0.11 4.58 -4.84
CA LYS A 67 1.35 4.58 -4.65
C LYS A 67 1.70 4.98 -3.22
N ARG A 68 1.06 5.99 -2.67
CA ARG A 68 1.24 6.40 -1.26
C ARG A 68 0.85 5.29 -0.29
N CYS A 69 -0.26 4.58 -0.55
CA CYS A 69 -0.64 3.40 0.23
C CYS A 69 0.44 2.31 0.18
N GLY A 70 1.00 2.05 -1.00
CA GLY A 70 2.10 1.09 -1.18
C GLY A 70 3.34 1.47 -0.38
N LEU A 71 3.71 2.74 -0.35
CA LEU A 71 4.83 3.25 0.46
C LEU A 71 4.55 3.06 1.97
N SER A 72 3.33 3.32 2.42
CA SER A 72 2.92 3.08 3.80
C SER A 72 2.99 1.59 4.17
N ILE A 73 2.61 0.70 3.25
CA ILE A 73 2.75 -0.75 3.42
C ILE A 73 4.23 -1.12 3.62
N VAL A 74 5.13 -0.62 2.78
CA VAL A 74 6.58 -0.89 2.89
C VAL A 74 7.12 -0.39 4.23
N SER A 75 6.67 0.77 4.71
CA SER A 75 7.02 1.30 6.04
C SER A 75 6.59 0.36 7.16
N GLN A 76 5.36 -0.15 7.10
CA GLN A 76 4.84 -1.10 8.10
C GLN A 76 5.62 -2.42 8.07
N VAL A 77 5.92 -2.92 6.87
CA VAL A 77 6.73 -4.13 6.69
C VAL A 77 8.12 -3.95 7.30
N LYS A 78 8.79 -2.84 6.99
CA LYS A 78 10.11 -2.52 7.54
C LYS A 78 10.08 -2.42 9.06
N ASN A 79 9.08 -1.74 9.61
CA ASN A 79 8.89 -1.63 11.06
C ASN A 79 8.67 -3.00 11.71
N ALA A 80 7.82 -3.85 11.13
CA ALA A 80 7.55 -5.21 11.63
C ALA A 80 8.80 -6.10 11.61
N CYS A 81 9.72 -5.86 10.67
CA CYS A 81 11.00 -6.57 10.55
C CYS A 81 12.12 -5.98 11.42
N GLY A 82 11.82 -5.00 12.27
CA GLY A 82 12.83 -4.34 13.10
C GLY A 82 13.82 -3.49 12.30
N GLY A 83 13.38 -2.96 11.15
CA GLY A 83 14.19 -2.13 10.25
C GLY A 83 14.96 -2.91 9.19
N ASP A 84 14.87 -4.23 9.17
CA ASP A 84 15.65 -5.12 8.30
C ASP A 84 14.76 -5.81 7.26
N LEU A 85 14.68 -5.24 6.05
CA LEU A 85 13.89 -5.79 4.95
C LEU A 85 14.46 -7.10 4.37
N SER A 86 15.69 -7.50 4.72
CA SER A 86 16.24 -8.78 4.27
C SER A 86 15.47 -9.98 4.82
N LYS A 87 14.66 -9.77 5.86
CA LYS A 87 13.76 -10.78 6.43
C LYS A 87 12.56 -11.10 5.53
N ILE A 88 12.30 -10.28 4.54
CA ILE A 88 11.19 -10.49 3.60
C ILE A 88 11.60 -11.48 2.52
N LYS A 89 10.78 -12.50 2.33
CA LYS A 89 10.90 -13.45 1.23
C LYS A 89 10.14 -12.97 -0.01
N SER A 90 8.87 -12.57 0.15
CA SER A 90 8.06 -12.09 -0.97
C SER A 90 6.82 -11.32 -0.50
N CYS A 91 6.27 -10.48 -1.39
CA CYS A 91 4.91 -9.99 -1.29
C CYS A 91 3.97 -11.08 -1.83
N VAL A 92 2.99 -11.49 -1.02
CA VAL A 92 2.05 -12.56 -1.39
C VAL A 92 0.80 -12.00 -2.01
N LYS A 93 0.23 -10.94 -1.40
CA LYS A 93 -1.06 -10.40 -1.83
C LYS A 93 -1.19 -8.92 -1.49
N LEU A 94 -1.79 -8.17 -2.40
CA LEU A 94 -2.37 -6.85 -2.15
C LEU A 94 -3.88 -6.90 -2.38
N THR A 95 -4.64 -6.22 -1.53
CA THR A 95 -6.05 -5.94 -1.77
C THR A 95 -6.25 -4.43 -1.78
N GLY A 96 -6.67 -3.90 -2.91
CA GLY A 96 -6.88 -2.46 -3.11
C GLY A 96 -8.35 -2.10 -3.14
N PHE A 97 -8.70 -1.03 -2.42
CA PHE A 97 -10.05 -0.47 -2.33
C PHE A 97 -10.03 0.96 -2.85
N VAL A 98 -10.85 1.23 -3.85
CA VAL A 98 -10.98 2.54 -4.49
C VAL A 98 -12.30 3.18 -4.09
N ASN A 99 -12.26 4.34 -3.48
CA ASN A 99 -13.44 5.18 -3.28
C ASN A 99 -13.79 5.82 -4.63
N SER A 100 -14.80 5.31 -5.31
CA SER A 100 -15.13 5.73 -6.67
C SER A 100 -16.63 5.94 -6.88
N THR A 101 -16.95 6.57 -8.01
CA THR A 101 -18.32 6.59 -8.52
C THR A 101 -18.77 5.19 -8.91
N ASP A 102 -20.11 4.99 -9.00
CA ASP A 102 -20.70 3.66 -9.26
C ASP A 102 -20.34 3.11 -10.64
N ASP A 103 -20.10 3.99 -11.62
CA ASP A 103 -19.76 3.65 -12.99
C ASP A 103 -18.25 3.52 -13.26
N PHE A 104 -17.41 3.74 -12.25
CA PHE A 104 -15.96 3.62 -12.38
C PHE A 104 -15.54 2.16 -12.58
N ILE A 105 -14.75 1.89 -13.61
CA ILE A 105 -14.33 0.52 -13.98
C ILE A 105 -12.80 0.38 -14.12
N GLU A 106 -12.03 1.41 -13.79
CA GLU A 106 -10.57 1.40 -13.94
C GLU A 106 -9.82 1.16 -12.62
N GLN A 107 -10.42 0.40 -11.69
CA GLN A 107 -9.80 0.03 -10.42
C GLN A 107 -8.41 -0.56 -10.58
N PRO A 108 -8.15 -1.46 -11.58
CA PRO A 108 -6.81 -1.98 -11.80
C PRO A 108 -5.77 -0.90 -12.07
N LYS A 109 -6.11 0.13 -12.85
CA LYS A 109 -5.19 1.25 -13.15
C LYS A 109 -4.85 2.06 -11.91
N VAL A 110 -5.81 2.26 -11.02
CA VAL A 110 -5.59 2.95 -9.74
C VAL A 110 -4.66 2.13 -8.85
N ILE A 111 -4.99 0.88 -8.61
CA ILE A 111 -4.22 0.03 -7.68
C ILE A 111 -2.85 -0.34 -8.24
N ASN A 112 -2.62 -0.23 -9.54
CA ASN A 112 -1.28 -0.33 -10.12
C ASN A 112 -0.28 0.61 -9.42
N GLY A 113 -0.72 1.75 -8.88
CA GLY A 113 0.16 2.63 -8.10
C GLY A 113 0.84 1.91 -6.92
N ALA A 114 0.08 1.11 -6.19
CA ALA A 114 0.62 0.29 -5.09
C ALA A 114 1.44 -0.90 -5.62
N SER A 115 0.95 -1.61 -6.63
CA SER A 115 1.64 -2.75 -7.21
C SER A 115 2.98 -2.37 -7.82
N ASP A 116 3.03 -1.27 -8.56
CA ASP A 116 4.25 -0.81 -9.23
C ASP A 116 5.33 -0.42 -8.22
N ILE A 117 4.98 0.28 -7.14
CA ILE A 117 5.98 0.65 -6.13
C ILE A 117 6.51 -0.57 -5.36
N VAL A 118 5.64 -1.53 -5.03
CA VAL A 118 6.05 -2.78 -4.40
C VAL A 118 6.98 -3.59 -5.34
N ALA A 119 6.60 -3.74 -6.59
CA ALA A 119 7.42 -4.44 -7.59
C ALA A 119 8.77 -3.73 -7.84
N SER A 120 8.79 -2.40 -7.86
CA SER A 120 10.04 -1.66 -8.08
C SER A 120 11.02 -1.80 -6.90
N ILE A 121 10.53 -1.96 -5.67
CA ILE A 121 11.37 -2.14 -4.49
C ILE A 121 11.83 -3.60 -4.36
N PHE A 122 10.92 -4.55 -4.49
CA PHE A 122 11.18 -5.96 -4.18
C PHE A 122 11.53 -6.81 -5.42
N GLY A 123 11.42 -6.27 -6.63
CA GLY A 123 11.70 -7.02 -7.87
C GLY A 123 10.80 -8.24 -7.98
N ASP A 124 11.38 -9.40 -8.33
CA ASP A 124 10.63 -10.66 -8.45
C ASP A 124 9.92 -11.04 -7.14
N ALA A 125 10.51 -10.74 -5.99
CA ALA A 125 9.88 -10.94 -4.69
C ALA A 125 8.66 -10.04 -4.47
N GLY A 126 8.52 -8.96 -5.23
CA GLY A 126 7.38 -8.05 -5.19
C GLY A 126 6.18 -8.49 -6.04
N MET A 127 6.34 -9.52 -6.88
CA MET A 127 5.24 -10.04 -7.71
C MET A 127 4.21 -10.77 -6.84
N HIS A 128 2.98 -10.30 -6.85
CA HIS A 128 1.94 -10.66 -5.88
C HIS A 128 0.61 -10.98 -6.56
N THR A 129 -0.26 -11.68 -5.85
CA THR A 129 -1.67 -11.80 -6.22
C THR A 129 -2.43 -10.54 -5.79
N ARG A 130 -3.56 -10.24 -6.45
CA ARG A 130 -4.26 -8.99 -6.19
C ARG A 130 -5.77 -9.08 -6.44
N ALA A 131 -6.53 -8.35 -5.62
CA ALA A 131 -7.86 -7.88 -5.96
C ALA A 131 -7.87 -6.35 -5.92
N ALA A 132 -8.58 -5.72 -6.86
CA ALA A 132 -8.75 -4.28 -6.96
C ALA A 132 -10.24 -4.00 -7.20
N VAL A 133 -10.91 -3.44 -6.20
CA VAL A 133 -12.35 -3.21 -6.20
C VAL A 133 -12.69 -1.80 -5.74
N SER A 134 -13.88 -1.33 -6.06
CA SER A 134 -14.39 -0.07 -5.55
C SER A 134 -15.24 -0.28 -4.31
N THR A 135 -15.28 0.75 -3.48
CA THR A 135 -16.20 0.89 -2.35
C THR A 135 -17.03 2.16 -2.50
N ASN A 136 -18.17 2.18 -1.87
CA ASN A 136 -19.07 3.34 -1.86
C ASN A 136 -18.44 4.53 -1.15
N SER A 137 -17.66 4.25 -0.10
CA SER A 137 -16.92 5.23 0.68
C SER A 137 -15.77 4.52 1.40
N LEU A 138 -14.78 5.28 1.82
CA LEU A 138 -13.67 4.79 2.63
C LEU A 138 -13.55 5.59 3.93
N PRO A 139 -12.88 5.04 4.95
CA PRO A 139 -12.67 5.73 6.23
C PRO A 139 -12.10 7.13 6.03
N LEU A 140 -12.61 8.10 6.76
CA LEU A 140 -12.18 9.51 6.73
C LEU A 140 -12.31 10.19 5.36
N GLY A 141 -13.02 9.56 4.42
CA GLY A 141 -13.21 10.09 3.06
C GLY A 141 -11.99 9.95 2.16
N VAL A 142 -11.02 9.10 2.51
CA VAL A 142 -9.84 8.88 1.65
C VAL A 142 -10.20 8.25 0.33
N SER A 143 -9.35 8.45 -0.67
CA SER A 143 -9.61 7.99 -2.04
C SER A 143 -9.22 6.52 -2.27
N VAL A 144 -8.21 6.02 -1.56
CA VAL A 144 -7.69 4.66 -1.73
C VAL A 144 -7.27 4.08 -0.38
N GLU A 145 -7.46 2.78 -0.24
CA GLU A 145 -6.94 1.97 0.87
C GLU A 145 -6.38 0.67 0.32
N VAL A 146 -5.25 0.22 0.85
CA VAL A 146 -4.63 -1.05 0.43
C VAL A 146 -4.17 -1.82 1.64
N ASP A 147 -4.47 -3.11 1.72
CA ASP A 147 -3.87 -4.04 2.68
C ASP A 147 -2.91 -5.02 1.99
N ALA A 148 -2.13 -5.76 2.76
CA ALA A 148 -1.11 -6.62 2.20
C ALA A 148 -0.83 -7.85 3.07
N ILE A 149 -0.30 -8.88 2.41
CA ILE A 149 0.29 -10.06 3.07
C ILE A 149 1.68 -10.27 2.46
N PHE A 150 2.69 -10.40 3.32
CA PHE A 150 4.06 -10.75 2.94
C PHE A 150 4.45 -12.08 3.56
N GLU A 151 5.43 -12.75 2.96
CA GLU A 151 6.07 -13.95 3.49
C GLU A 151 7.45 -13.60 4.02
N LEU A 152 7.79 -14.11 5.20
CA LEU A 152 9.10 -13.99 5.83
C LEU A 152 9.98 -15.20 5.49
N ASN A 153 11.31 -15.00 5.51
CA ASN A 153 12.31 -16.07 5.34
C ASN A 153 12.25 -17.13 6.45
#